data_1ef58c3ab53a843250b9349158c3b9f7
#
_entry.id   1ef58c3ab53a843250b9349158c3b9f7
#
_cell.length_a   1.000
_cell.length_b   1.000
_cell.length_c   1.000
_cell.angle_alpha   90.00
_cell.angle_beta   90.00
_cell.angle_gamma   90.00
#
_symmetry.space_group_name_H-M   'P 1'
#
loop_
_entity.id
_entity.type
_entity.pdbx_description
1 polymer ?
#
loop_
_entity_poly.entity_id
_entity_poly.type
_entity_poly.pdbx_seq_one_letter_code
_entity_poly.pdbx_strand_id
1 'polypeptide(L)'
;MKRTLLYIISLLLPVTVAAYNLTRVSVHDPSVVYDPASKCYYIFGSHRAVAKSADLMKWEEVKKGKLNNGTLAGVPWKTATSDNDFSMNAFKTPQVTKVKKGGVEVSLPYFDAQAWSKRGNSSYDISGNLWAPDVIWNPVMQKWCMYMSVNGDGWFSSIVLLTADDIEGPYQYQAPVVISGFKSGDSYKDTDLELVIGEQSSLPERYSVGSKWGNRWPNNIDPCVFYDEEGKLWMSYGSWSGGIWMLELDENTGLRDYDVEYTLTGSGDGITQDPYFGKKIAGGYYVSGEASYIEYIGGYYFLFVTYGGLAAGGNANDYNNGGYQMRVFRSEKPDGPYVDSNNINAVYNSYQLNFGPNAVSNRGVNIFGAYTSWGNMAKGNYGERSQGHNSIIAAEDGRTYLVYHTRFQNWGESHQVRVHQVFQNKDGWLVAAPFEYTGEEVKSADIASAQQVSVDQIPGTYKLLFHKYKLDHRKKEAAEPVEVTLTADKKITGDVTGTWAVTAGTSYMNMVIGGVAYRGVMVEQTLESTDTKTIAFTGLAYKANGTDGVTVWAYQTEAANPSGINIISADDHTSGVIYDLHGRRVNTPQRKGIYIQNGKKILVR
;
A
#
# COMPACT_ATOMS: atom_id res chain seq x y z
N MET A 1 47.26 -7.18 -60.34
CA MET A 1 46.91 -7.44 -58.92
C MET A 1 46.05 -6.28 -58.43
N LYS A 2 44.73 -6.45 -58.38
CA LYS A 2 43.77 -5.47 -57.88
C LYS A 2 43.54 -5.72 -56.40
N ARG A 3 43.84 -4.74 -55.53
CA ARG A 3 43.53 -4.80 -54.08
C ARG A 3 42.08 -4.33 -53.91
N THR A 4 41.22 -5.20 -53.48
CA THR A 4 39.85 -4.90 -53.07
C THR A 4 39.89 -4.38 -51.65
N LEU A 5 39.47 -3.15 -51.42
CA LEU A 5 39.30 -2.54 -50.10
C LEU A 5 37.91 -2.89 -49.59
N LEU A 6 37.85 -3.66 -48.51
CA LEU A 6 36.59 -3.99 -47.83
C LEU A 6 36.27 -2.85 -46.83
N TYR A 7 35.24 -2.08 -47.12
CA TYR A 7 34.66 -1.12 -46.14
C TYR A 7 33.69 -1.86 -45.26
N ILE A 8 34.04 -2.02 -43.97
CA ILE A 8 33.12 -2.46 -42.93
C ILE A 8 32.33 -1.22 -42.52
N ILE A 9 31.09 -1.10 -43.01
CA ILE A 9 30.13 -0.11 -42.53
C ILE A 9 29.56 -0.69 -41.24
N SER A 10 30.02 -0.19 -40.09
CA SER A 10 29.41 -0.41 -38.78
C SER A 10 28.08 0.32 -38.78
N LEU A 11 26.97 -0.42 -38.97
CA LEU A 11 25.63 0.10 -38.71
C LEU A 11 25.48 0.28 -37.20
N LEU A 12 25.64 1.51 -36.72
CA LEU A 12 25.11 1.96 -35.44
C LEU A 12 23.58 1.98 -35.58
N LEU A 13 22.92 0.88 -35.23
CA LEU A 13 21.49 0.92 -34.95
C LEU A 13 21.27 1.86 -33.76
N PRO A 14 20.40 2.87 -33.91
CA PRO A 14 20.00 3.63 -32.73
C PRO A 14 19.32 2.64 -31.79
N VAL A 15 19.89 2.42 -30.62
CA VAL A 15 19.18 1.81 -29.50
C VAL A 15 18.12 2.83 -29.14
N THR A 16 16.92 2.64 -29.64
CA THR A 16 15.75 3.35 -29.12
C THR A 16 15.56 2.83 -27.70
N VAL A 17 15.99 3.61 -26.73
CA VAL A 17 15.63 3.41 -25.34
C VAL A 17 14.12 3.52 -25.30
N ALA A 18 13.43 2.41 -25.14
CA ALA A 18 11.99 2.39 -24.98
C ALA A 18 11.71 3.02 -23.62
N ALA A 19 11.14 4.22 -23.62
CA ALA A 19 10.67 4.85 -22.40
C ALA A 19 9.75 3.84 -21.67
N TYR A 20 9.97 3.61 -20.37
CA TYR A 20 9.10 2.78 -19.54
C TYR A 20 7.67 3.31 -19.67
N ASN A 21 6.82 2.51 -20.29
CA ASN A 21 5.43 2.88 -20.51
C ASN A 21 4.59 2.32 -19.37
N LEU A 22 4.56 3.01 -18.22
CA LEU A 22 3.61 2.73 -17.17
C LEU A 22 2.20 3.10 -17.66
N THR A 23 1.27 2.15 -17.55
CA THR A 23 -0.16 2.41 -17.78
C THR A 23 -0.85 2.34 -16.43
N ARG A 24 -1.33 3.48 -15.95
CA ARG A 24 -1.98 3.62 -14.65
C ARG A 24 -3.49 3.57 -14.78
N VAL A 25 -4.14 3.05 -13.76
CA VAL A 25 -5.60 2.96 -13.67
C VAL A 25 -6.10 3.71 -12.44
N SER A 26 -7.38 4.07 -12.48
CA SER A 26 -8.09 4.68 -11.38
C SER A 26 -8.93 3.61 -10.68
N VAL A 27 -8.36 2.94 -9.69
CA VAL A 27 -9.05 2.00 -8.81
C VAL A 27 -8.95 2.53 -7.39
N HIS A 28 -10.07 2.78 -6.74
CA HIS A 28 -10.13 3.22 -5.35
C HIS A 28 -10.10 2.00 -4.45
N ASP A 29 -9.36 2.06 -3.33
CA ASP A 29 -9.24 0.98 -2.35
C ASP A 29 -8.75 -0.35 -2.97
N PRO A 30 -7.58 -0.37 -3.63
CA PRO A 30 -7.14 -1.53 -4.39
C PRO A 30 -6.75 -2.68 -3.48
N SER A 31 -7.42 -3.83 -3.61
CA SER A 31 -6.99 -5.13 -3.09
C SER A 31 -6.31 -5.91 -4.21
N VAL A 32 -5.06 -6.30 -4.01
CA VAL A 32 -4.24 -7.00 -5.01
C VAL A 32 -4.23 -8.50 -4.77
N VAL A 33 -4.38 -9.26 -5.85
CA VAL A 33 -4.24 -10.72 -5.83
C VAL A 33 -3.59 -11.20 -7.13
N TYR A 34 -2.83 -12.28 -7.06
CA TYR A 34 -2.23 -12.93 -8.23
C TYR A 34 -3.05 -14.16 -8.64
N ASP A 35 -3.40 -14.25 -9.91
CA ASP A 35 -4.02 -15.44 -10.50
C ASP A 35 -2.98 -16.24 -11.30
N PRO A 36 -2.57 -17.42 -10.83
CA PRO A 36 -1.59 -18.25 -11.53
C PRO A 36 -2.10 -18.81 -12.85
N ALA A 37 -3.42 -18.91 -13.05
CA ALA A 37 -4.00 -19.43 -14.28
C ALA A 37 -3.84 -18.45 -15.44
N SER A 38 -4.15 -17.18 -15.23
CA SER A 38 -3.96 -16.10 -16.21
C SER A 38 -2.54 -15.51 -16.17
N LYS A 39 -1.76 -15.78 -15.11
CA LYS A 39 -0.46 -15.17 -14.82
C LYS A 39 -0.53 -13.64 -14.71
N CYS A 40 -1.62 -13.16 -14.13
CA CYS A 40 -1.85 -11.74 -13.95
C CYS A 40 -2.10 -11.41 -12.48
N TYR A 41 -1.66 -10.23 -12.10
CA TYR A 41 -2.13 -9.55 -10.90
C TYR A 41 -3.46 -8.88 -11.21
N TYR A 42 -4.39 -9.00 -10.30
CA TYR A 42 -5.67 -8.29 -10.34
C TYR A 42 -5.74 -7.34 -9.16
N ILE A 43 -6.38 -6.19 -9.38
CA ILE A 43 -6.78 -5.28 -8.31
C ILE A 43 -8.28 -5.09 -8.37
N PHE A 44 -8.92 -5.31 -7.23
CA PHE A 44 -10.35 -5.10 -7.02
C PHE A 44 -10.53 -3.88 -6.13
N GLY A 45 -11.49 -3.03 -6.42
CA GLY A 45 -11.70 -1.82 -5.65
C GLY A 45 -13.14 -1.39 -5.53
N SER A 46 -13.33 -0.30 -4.81
CA SER A 46 -14.64 0.33 -4.61
C SER A 46 -15.33 0.64 -5.92
N HIS A 47 -16.67 0.72 -5.86
CA HIS A 47 -17.54 0.99 -7.01
C HIS A 47 -17.39 -0.04 -8.14
N ARG A 48 -16.95 -1.26 -7.78
CA ARG A 48 -16.83 -2.40 -8.69
C ARG A 48 -15.70 -2.23 -9.72
N ALA A 49 -14.71 -1.42 -9.41
CA ALA A 49 -13.55 -1.25 -10.27
C ALA A 49 -12.66 -2.50 -10.22
N VAL A 50 -12.24 -2.99 -11.37
CA VAL A 50 -11.26 -4.07 -11.48
C VAL A 50 -10.27 -3.76 -12.60
N ALA A 51 -9.01 -4.00 -12.34
CA ALA A 51 -7.97 -3.96 -13.35
C ALA A 51 -7.01 -5.14 -13.18
N LYS A 52 -6.28 -5.46 -14.24
CA LYS A 52 -5.27 -6.51 -14.24
C LYS A 52 -3.99 -6.05 -14.91
N SER A 53 -2.89 -6.72 -14.55
CA SER A 53 -1.57 -6.49 -15.12
C SER A 53 -0.74 -7.79 -15.06
N ALA A 54 0.00 -8.09 -16.11
CA ALA A 54 0.94 -9.19 -16.09
C ALA A 54 2.27 -8.84 -15.39
N ASP A 55 2.54 -7.55 -15.18
CA ASP A 55 3.86 -7.04 -14.78
C ASP A 55 3.80 -5.95 -13.67
N LEU A 56 2.62 -5.63 -13.14
CA LEU A 56 2.37 -4.56 -12.17
C LEU A 56 2.67 -3.14 -12.68
N MET A 57 3.08 -3.01 -13.95
CA MET A 57 3.43 -1.74 -14.58
C MET A 57 2.38 -1.29 -15.61
N LYS A 58 1.81 -2.27 -16.33
CA LYS A 58 0.84 -2.03 -17.39
C LYS A 58 -0.52 -2.56 -16.97
N TRP A 59 -1.32 -1.67 -16.42
CA TRP A 59 -2.66 -1.99 -15.97
C TRP A 59 -3.68 -1.80 -17.07
N GLU A 60 -4.62 -2.72 -17.18
CA GLU A 60 -5.80 -2.62 -18.03
C GLU A 60 -7.07 -2.84 -17.21
N GLU A 61 -8.09 -2.01 -17.46
CA GLU A 61 -9.39 -2.22 -16.82
C GLU A 61 -10.07 -3.48 -17.34
N VAL A 62 -10.55 -4.31 -16.43
CA VAL A 62 -11.35 -5.49 -16.79
C VAL A 62 -12.79 -5.04 -17.03
N LYS A 63 -13.21 -5.09 -18.29
CA LYS A 63 -14.55 -4.67 -18.72
C LYS A 63 -15.32 -5.89 -19.20
N LYS A 64 -16.27 -6.35 -18.40
CA LYS A 64 -17.18 -7.45 -18.79
C LYS A 64 -18.64 -7.03 -18.65
N GLY A 65 -19.44 -7.38 -19.64
CA GLY A 65 -20.88 -7.20 -19.66
C GLY A 65 -21.33 -6.05 -20.55
N LYS A 66 -22.53 -6.22 -21.12
CA LYS A 66 -23.24 -5.15 -21.83
C LYS A 66 -24.29 -4.59 -20.89
N LEU A 67 -24.40 -3.30 -20.76
CA LEU A 67 -25.61 -2.67 -20.25
C LEU A 67 -26.76 -2.88 -21.24
N ASN A 68 -27.99 -2.73 -20.76
CA ASN A 68 -29.22 -2.91 -21.54
C ASN A 68 -29.29 -2.11 -22.86
N ASN A 69 -28.46 -1.10 -23.04
CA ASN A 69 -28.34 -0.28 -24.24
C ASN A 69 -27.17 -0.66 -25.15
N GLY A 70 -26.52 -1.77 -24.90
CA GLY A 70 -25.36 -2.22 -25.66
C GLY A 70 -24.05 -1.51 -25.35
N THR A 71 -24.02 -0.55 -24.43
CA THR A 71 -22.82 0.16 -24.01
C THR A 71 -22.16 -0.61 -22.86
N LEU A 72 -20.88 -0.91 -22.99
CA LEU A 72 -20.05 -1.35 -21.88
C LEU A 72 -19.86 -0.16 -20.94
N ALA A 73 -20.65 -0.06 -19.91
CA ALA A 73 -20.39 0.89 -18.87
C ALA A 73 -19.68 0.17 -17.74
N GLY A 74 -18.39 0.24 -17.72
CA GLY A 74 -17.53 0.01 -16.56
C GLY A 74 -18.01 -1.01 -15.50
N VAL A 75 -18.66 -2.09 -15.93
CA VAL A 75 -19.07 -3.17 -15.04
C VAL A 75 -17.96 -4.20 -15.08
N PRO A 76 -17.05 -4.19 -14.14
CA PRO A 76 -15.83 -4.97 -14.24
C PRO A 76 -16.09 -6.44 -14.00
N TRP A 77 -17.06 -6.82 -13.20
CA TRP A 77 -17.42 -8.21 -12.92
C TRP A 77 -18.94 -8.41 -12.89
N LYS A 78 -19.38 -9.63 -13.11
CA LYS A 78 -20.79 -10.01 -13.13
C LYS A 78 -21.18 -10.73 -11.86
N THR A 79 -22.42 -10.57 -11.44
CA THR A 79 -23.02 -11.48 -10.49
C THR A 79 -23.78 -12.60 -11.23
N ALA A 80 -23.90 -13.78 -10.63
CA ALA A 80 -24.56 -14.92 -11.24
C ALA A 80 -26.06 -14.70 -11.55
N THR A 81 -26.68 -13.69 -10.95
CA THR A 81 -28.09 -13.39 -11.09
C THR A 81 -28.42 -12.48 -12.28
N SER A 82 -27.40 -11.88 -12.92
CA SER A 82 -27.60 -11.01 -14.08
C SER A 82 -26.36 -10.91 -14.93
N ASP A 83 -26.48 -11.27 -16.19
CA ASP A 83 -25.42 -11.10 -17.19
C ASP A 83 -25.14 -9.65 -17.54
N ASN A 84 -26.04 -8.75 -17.22
CA ASN A 84 -26.05 -7.37 -17.71
C ASN A 84 -26.14 -6.34 -16.61
N ASP A 85 -26.28 -6.77 -15.38
CA ASP A 85 -26.66 -5.86 -14.33
C ASP A 85 -25.97 -6.19 -13.03
N PHE A 86 -25.31 -5.20 -12.49
CA PHE A 86 -25.05 -5.10 -11.08
C PHE A 86 -26.33 -4.71 -10.34
N SER A 87 -27.47 -5.25 -10.75
CA SER A 87 -28.65 -4.99 -9.97
C SER A 87 -28.38 -5.52 -8.58
N MET A 88 -28.69 -4.72 -7.62
CA MET A 88 -28.55 -5.05 -6.22
C MET A 88 -29.38 -6.27 -5.81
N ASN A 89 -30.24 -6.77 -6.68
CA ASN A 89 -30.90 -8.06 -6.52
C ASN A 89 -29.91 -9.22 -6.34
N ALA A 90 -28.69 -9.07 -6.83
CA ALA A 90 -27.62 -10.02 -6.59
C ALA A 90 -27.33 -10.28 -5.10
N PHE A 91 -27.57 -9.31 -4.24
CA PHE A 91 -27.29 -9.37 -2.80
C PHE A 91 -28.51 -9.67 -1.94
N LYS A 92 -29.63 -10.07 -2.54
CA LYS A 92 -30.86 -10.37 -1.84
C LYS A 92 -30.93 -11.80 -1.34
N THR A 93 -30.52 -12.77 -2.16
CA THR A 93 -30.77 -14.18 -1.91
C THR A 93 -29.47 -14.93 -1.65
N PRO A 94 -29.14 -15.19 -0.38
CA PRO A 94 -27.97 -15.99 -0.04
C PRO A 94 -28.14 -17.44 -0.51
N GLN A 95 -27.04 -18.07 -0.93
CA GLN A 95 -27.05 -19.49 -1.35
C GLN A 95 -26.80 -20.41 -0.16
N VAL A 96 -26.01 -19.98 0.82
CA VAL A 96 -25.76 -20.75 2.03
C VAL A 96 -26.87 -20.49 3.05
N THR A 97 -27.58 -21.54 3.43
CA THR A 97 -28.71 -21.52 4.36
C THR A 97 -28.46 -22.28 5.64
N LYS A 98 -27.30 -22.92 5.75
CA LYS A 98 -26.87 -23.70 6.92
C LYS A 98 -25.37 -23.53 7.12
N VAL A 99 -24.96 -23.58 8.38
CA VAL A 99 -23.56 -23.56 8.82
C VAL A 99 -23.37 -24.64 9.88
N LYS A 100 -22.12 -24.99 10.16
CA LYS A 100 -21.79 -25.86 11.30
C LYS A 100 -21.59 -25.03 12.55
N LYS A 101 -22.10 -25.54 13.69
CA LYS A 101 -21.82 -25.04 15.03
C LYS A 101 -21.86 -26.17 16.03
N GLY A 102 -20.80 -26.38 16.81
CA GLY A 102 -20.68 -27.50 17.72
C GLY A 102 -20.73 -28.86 17.03
N GLY A 103 -20.24 -28.94 15.80
CA GLY A 103 -20.25 -30.16 14.98
C GLY A 103 -21.60 -30.50 14.35
N VAL A 104 -22.66 -29.70 14.54
CA VAL A 104 -23.99 -29.93 13.99
C VAL A 104 -24.35 -28.83 12.97
N GLU A 105 -25.18 -29.19 11.96
CA GLU A 105 -25.73 -28.19 11.05
C GLU A 105 -26.83 -27.40 11.77
N VAL A 106 -26.71 -26.08 11.68
CA VAL A 106 -27.72 -25.12 12.13
C VAL A 106 -28.17 -24.23 10.98
N SER A 107 -29.44 -23.81 11.01
CA SER A 107 -29.94 -22.90 9.98
C SER A 107 -29.30 -21.53 10.12
N LEU A 108 -28.81 -20.99 9.00
CA LEU A 108 -28.39 -19.60 8.89
C LEU A 108 -29.62 -18.75 8.48
N PRO A 109 -29.95 -17.70 9.21
CA PRO A 109 -31.07 -16.83 8.83
C PRO A 109 -30.88 -16.23 7.43
N TYR A 110 -32.00 -16.09 6.72
CA TYR A 110 -32.02 -15.43 5.44
C TYR A 110 -31.65 -13.95 5.61
N PHE A 111 -30.65 -13.48 4.86
CA PHE A 111 -30.19 -12.10 4.97
C PHE A 111 -30.20 -11.42 3.59
N ASP A 112 -31.13 -10.47 3.42
CA ASP A 112 -31.17 -9.54 2.29
C ASP A 112 -30.26 -8.35 2.59
N ALA A 113 -29.01 -8.40 2.11
CA ALA A 113 -28.02 -7.35 2.37
C ALA A 113 -28.43 -6.00 1.71
N GLN A 114 -29.19 -6.07 0.63
CA GLN A 114 -29.77 -4.87 0.01
C GLN A 114 -30.79 -4.19 0.91
N ALA A 115 -31.75 -4.96 1.41
CA ALA A 115 -32.79 -4.43 2.30
C ALA A 115 -32.17 -3.88 3.59
N TRP A 116 -31.18 -4.59 4.14
CA TRP A 116 -30.46 -4.16 5.33
C TRP A 116 -29.78 -2.80 5.13
N SER A 117 -28.98 -2.63 4.07
CA SER A 117 -28.24 -1.40 3.83
C SER A 117 -29.13 -0.19 3.55
N LYS A 118 -30.30 -0.39 2.94
CA LYS A 118 -31.28 0.67 2.67
C LYS A 118 -32.06 1.11 3.89
N ARG A 119 -32.41 0.23 4.75
CA ARG A 119 -33.25 0.34 5.97
C ARG A 119 -34.07 1.62 6.14
N GLY A 120 -35.13 1.74 5.32
CA GLY A 120 -36.04 2.86 5.38
C GLY A 120 -35.72 4.02 4.44
N ASN A 121 -34.62 3.96 3.72
CA ASN A 121 -34.27 4.91 2.66
C ASN A 121 -34.37 4.22 1.29
N SER A 122 -35.52 4.28 0.62
CA SER A 122 -35.70 3.67 -0.69
C SER A 122 -34.82 4.31 -1.79
N SER A 123 -34.38 5.54 -1.56
CA SER A 123 -33.54 6.30 -2.51
C SER A 123 -32.04 6.01 -2.36
N TYR A 124 -31.64 5.25 -1.34
CA TYR A 124 -30.22 4.98 -1.12
C TYR A 124 -29.63 4.15 -2.26
N ASP A 125 -28.59 4.66 -2.90
CA ASP A 125 -27.88 3.98 -3.99
C ASP A 125 -26.85 3.01 -3.42
N ILE A 126 -27.23 1.76 -3.31
CA ILE A 126 -26.32 0.70 -2.85
C ILE A 126 -25.26 0.42 -3.91
N SER A 127 -25.59 0.54 -5.20
CA SER A 127 -24.64 0.22 -6.27
C SER A 127 -23.42 1.14 -6.26
N GLY A 128 -23.60 2.39 -5.84
CA GLY A 128 -22.53 3.34 -5.57
C GLY A 128 -21.82 3.11 -4.23
N ASN A 129 -22.34 2.23 -3.38
CA ASN A 129 -21.84 1.96 -2.03
C ASN A 129 -21.38 0.51 -1.82
N LEU A 130 -20.95 -0.15 -2.88
CA LEU A 130 -20.16 -1.37 -2.83
C LEU A 130 -18.68 -0.94 -2.76
N TRP A 131 -18.10 -1.06 -1.57
CA TRP A 131 -16.79 -0.49 -1.29
C TRP A 131 -15.77 -1.57 -0.89
N ALA A 132 -14.49 -1.25 -1.11
CA ALA A 132 -13.33 -1.95 -0.61
C ALA A 132 -13.51 -3.49 -0.53
N PRO A 133 -13.64 -4.19 -1.66
CA PRO A 133 -13.65 -5.65 -1.65
C PRO A 133 -12.25 -6.18 -1.37
N ASP A 134 -12.19 -7.38 -0.81
CA ASP A 134 -10.99 -8.19 -0.83
C ASP A 134 -11.25 -9.53 -1.53
N VAL A 135 -10.27 -10.04 -2.27
CA VAL A 135 -10.42 -11.26 -3.08
C VAL A 135 -9.29 -12.22 -2.83
N ILE A 136 -9.62 -13.46 -2.50
CA ILE A 136 -8.65 -14.51 -2.24
C ILE A 136 -9.08 -15.82 -2.90
N TRP A 137 -8.11 -16.63 -3.33
CA TRP A 137 -8.36 -18.01 -3.71
C TRP A 137 -8.53 -18.88 -2.47
N ASN A 138 -9.66 -19.57 -2.35
CA ASN A 138 -9.87 -20.56 -1.30
C ASN A 138 -9.55 -21.95 -1.83
N PRO A 139 -8.44 -22.57 -1.39
CA PRO A 139 -7.99 -23.86 -1.92
C PRO A 139 -8.87 -25.05 -1.47
N VAL A 140 -9.62 -24.91 -0.38
CA VAL A 140 -10.53 -25.94 0.11
C VAL A 140 -11.83 -25.93 -0.71
N MET A 141 -12.40 -24.77 -0.92
CA MET A 141 -13.61 -24.59 -1.74
C MET A 141 -13.32 -24.70 -3.23
N GLN A 142 -12.07 -24.54 -3.67
CA GLN A 142 -11.68 -24.40 -5.09
C GLN A 142 -12.46 -23.27 -5.77
N LYS A 143 -12.53 -22.11 -5.10
CA LYS A 143 -13.26 -20.92 -5.54
C LYS A 143 -12.45 -19.66 -5.27
N TRP A 144 -12.68 -18.67 -6.11
CA TRP A 144 -12.37 -17.30 -5.81
C TRP A 144 -13.44 -16.78 -4.85
N CYS A 145 -13.01 -16.28 -3.70
CA CYS A 145 -13.83 -15.71 -2.65
C CYS A 145 -13.65 -14.19 -2.64
N MET A 146 -14.72 -13.46 -2.88
CA MET A 146 -14.76 -12.00 -2.77
C MET A 146 -15.54 -11.61 -1.53
N TYR A 147 -14.90 -10.91 -0.65
CA TYR A 147 -15.52 -10.31 0.54
C TYR A 147 -15.85 -8.86 0.23
N MET A 148 -17.12 -8.55 0.08
CA MET A 148 -17.59 -7.25 -0.40
C MET A 148 -18.23 -6.45 0.73
N SER A 149 -17.77 -5.22 0.91
CA SER A 149 -18.44 -4.27 1.79
C SER A 149 -19.72 -3.76 1.13
N VAL A 150 -20.86 -4.07 1.71
CA VAL A 150 -22.14 -3.43 1.39
C VAL A 150 -22.36 -2.32 2.40
N ASN A 151 -21.84 -1.12 2.08
CA ASN A 151 -21.97 0.03 2.96
C ASN A 151 -23.42 0.51 3.01
N GLY A 152 -23.93 0.75 4.21
CA GLY A 152 -25.34 1.05 4.42
C GLY A 152 -25.61 2.50 4.78
N ASP A 153 -26.79 2.98 4.45
CA ASP A 153 -27.30 4.27 4.92
C ASP A 153 -27.39 4.27 6.45
N GLY A 154 -26.77 5.25 7.11
CA GLY A 154 -26.73 5.32 8.57
C GLY A 154 -25.99 4.16 9.25
N TRP A 155 -24.94 3.61 8.59
CA TRP A 155 -24.07 2.55 9.10
C TRP A 155 -24.72 1.15 9.15
N PHE A 156 -25.76 0.90 8.35
CA PHE A 156 -26.37 -0.42 8.19
C PHE A 156 -25.55 -1.26 7.23
N SER A 157 -24.32 -1.54 7.61
CA SER A 157 -23.34 -2.15 6.74
C SER A 157 -23.20 -3.65 7.01
N SER A 158 -22.72 -4.36 6.01
CA SER A 158 -22.37 -5.77 6.13
C SER A 158 -21.18 -6.10 5.21
N ILE A 159 -20.39 -7.06 5.64
CA ILE A 159 -19.44 -7.75 4.74
C ILE A 159 -20.11 -9.04 4.32
N VAL A 160 -20.17 -9.26 3.02
CA VAL A 160 -20.80 -10.44 2.41
C VAL A 160 -19.79 -11.22 1.59
N LEU A 161 -19.94 -12.56 1.58
CA LEU A 161 -19.15 -13.44 0.74
C LEU A 161 -19.83 -13.66 -0.60
N LEU A 162 -19.06 -13.48 -1.68
CA LEU A 162 -19.41 -13.95 -3.01
C LEU A 162 -18.34 -14.92 -3.50
N THR A 163 -18.73 -15.92 -4.29
CA THR A 163 -17.78 -16.90 -4.85
C THR A 163 -17.92 -17.04 -6.35
N ALA A 164 -16.81 -17.38 -7.01
CA ALA A 164 -16.76 -17.66 -8.44
C ALA A 164 -15.75 -18.76 -8.76
N ASP A 165 -15.91 -19.41 -9.92
CA ASP A 165 -14.93 -20.36 -10.46
C ASP A 165 -13.76 -19.64 -11.16
N ASP A 166 -14.03 -18.48 -11.76
CA ASP A 166 -13.07 -17.65 -12.46
C ASP A 166 -12.90 -16.34 -11.69
N ILE A 167 -11.66 -15.83 -11.59
CA ILE A 167 -11.34 -14.59 -10.88
C ILE A 167 -12.12 -13.39 -11.44
N GLU A 168 -12.46 -13.41 -12.73
CA GLU A 168 -13.26 -12.38 -13.35
C GLU A 168 -14.78 -12.62 -13.21
N GLY A 169 -15.20 -13.65 -12.44
CA GLY A 169 -16.60 -13.99 -12.19
C GLY A 169 -17.25 -14.90 -13.26
N PRO A 170 -18.58 -15.12 -13.17
CA PRO A 170 -19.56 -14.38 -12.35
C PRO A 170 -19.50 -14.78 -10.88
N TYR A 171 -19.55 -13.80 -10.01
CA TYR A 171 -19.60 -13.98 -8.56
C TYR A 171 -21.03 -14.16 -8.06
N GLN A 172 -21.22 -15.12 -7.16
CA GLN A 172 -22.53 -15.45 -6.58
C GLN A 172 -22.54 -15.20 -5.07
N TYR A 173 -23.54 -14.50 -4.58
CA TYR A 173 -23.71 -14.20 -3.17
C TYR A 173 -23.97 -15.48 -2.36
N GLN A 174 -23.11 -15.74 -1.37
CA GLN A 174 -23.19 -16.92 -0.51
C GLN A 174 -23.95 -16.61 0.77
N ALA A 175 -23.47 -15.69 1.59
CA ALA A 175 -24.09 -15.28 2.84
C ALA A 175 -23.37 -14.02 3.41
N PRO A 176 -23.95 -13.36 4.43
CA PRO A 176 -23.20 -12.37 5.22
C PRO A 176 -22.10 -13.06 6.04
N VAL A 177 -21.02 -12.34 6.27
CA VAL A 177 -19.93 -12.77 7.16
C VAL A 177 -20.05 -12.06 8.51
N VAL A 178 -20.33 -10.77 8.50
CA VAL A 178 -20.54 -9.95 9.70
C VAL A 178 -21.41 -8.74 9.38
N ILE A 179 -22.28 -8.38 10.30
CA ILE A 179 -23.32 -7.36 10.12
C ILE A 179 -23.17 -6.28 11.20
N SER A 180 -23.35 -5.01 10.83
CA SER A 180 -23.44 -3.89 11.77
C SER A 180 -24.67 -3.03 11.51
N GLY A 181 -24.94 -2.09 12.40
CA GLY A 181 -26.01 -1.13 12.21
C GLY A 181 -27.34 -1.54 12.82
N PHE A 182 -27.34 -2.38 13.83
CA PHE A 182 -28.58 -2.65 14.59
C PHE A 182 -29.07 -1.38 15.27
N LYS A 183 -30.38 -1.11 15.22
CA LYS A 183 -31.04 -0.05 15.98
C LYS A 183 -31.52 -0.61 17.32
N SER A 184 -31.65 0.26 18.31
CA SER A 184 -32.31 -0.10 19.55
C SER A 184 -33.72 -0.61 19.28
N GLY A 185 -34.03 -1.80 19.79
CA GLY A 185 -35.33 -2.46 19.56
C GLY A 185 -35.43 -3.29 18.28
N ASP A 186 -34.38 -3.36 17.45
CA ASP A 186 -34.37 -4.28 16.32
C ASP A 186 -34.46 -5.74 16.76
N SER A 187 -35.14 -6.54 15.98
CA SER A 187 -34.98 -8.00 16.05
C SER A 187 -33.62 -8.36 15.49
N TYR A 188 -32.82 -9.07 16.26
CA TYR A 188 -31.54 -9.64 15.81
C TYR A 188 -31.71 -11.09 15.34
N LYS A 189 -32.92 -11.65 15.46
CA LYS A 189 -33.25 -13.04 15.10
C LYS A 189 -33.24 -13.30 13.59
N ASP A 190 -33.32 -12.24 12.80
CA ASP A 190 -33.24 -12.29 11.34
C ASP A 190 -31.79 -12.18 10.82
N THR A 191 -30.82 -12.28 11.73
CA THR A 191 -29.39 -12.27 11.46
C THR A 191 -28.67 -13.41 12.18
N ASP A 192 -27.42 -13.64 11.89
CA ASP A 192 -26.59 -14.64 12.56
C ASP A 192 -26.19 -14.26 13.99
N LEU A 193 -26.54 -13.08 14.46
CA LEU A 193 -26.17 -12.62 15.80
C LEU A 193 -26.70 -13.56 16.91
N GLU A 194 -27.93 -14.06 16.78
CA GLU A 194 -28.50 -15.01 17.75
C GLU A 194 -27.73 -16.34 17.79
N LEU A 195 -27.22 -16.80 16.63
CA LEU A 195 -26.39 -18.01 16.59
C LEU A 195 -25.10 -17.84 17.40
N VAL A 196 -24.58 -16.62 17.47
CA VAL A 196 -23.31 -16.32 18.15
C VAL A 196 -23.52 -16.05 19.63
N ILE A 197 -24.46 -15.17 20.00
CA ILE A 197 -24.63 -14.71 21.40
C ILE A 197 -25.72 -15.46 22.16
N GLY A 198 -26.44 -16.35 21.50
CA GLY A 198 -27.62 -17.04 22.05
C GLY A 198 -28.84 -16.14 22.16
N GLU A 199 -29.96 -16.72 22.58
CA GLU A 199 -31.19 -15.98 22.81
C GLU A 199 -31.03 -14.97 23.95
N GLN A 200 -31.44 -13.73 23.71
CA GLN A 200 -31.40 -12.62 24.66
C GLN A 200 -32.82 -12.06 24.83
N SER A 201 -33.10 -11.47 26.00
CA SER A 201 -34.37 -10.78 26.23
C SER A 201 -34.56 -9.54 25.34
N SER A 202 -33.47 -8.93 24.90
CA SER A 202 -33.44 -7.79 23.98
C SER A 202 -32.07 -7.69 23.33
N LEU A 203 -31.96 -6.93 22.24
CA LEU A 203 -30.67 -6.62 21.62
C LEU A 203 -29.75 -5.92 22.63
N PRO A 204 -28.55 -6.48 22.94
CA PRO A 204 -27.61 -5.80 23.81
C PRO A 204 -27.16 -4.44 23.24
N GLU A 205 -27.11 -3.42 24.11
CA GLU A 205 -26.79 -2.03 23.71
C GLU A 205 -25.47 -1.93 22.93
N ARG A 206 -24.48 -2.80 23.19
CA ARG A 206 -23.19 -2.78 22.52
C ARG A 206 -23.24 -3.05 21.01
N TYR A 207 -24.35 -3.62 20.49
CA TYR A 207 -24.57 -3.84 19.05
C TYR A 207 -25.42 -2.75 18.42
N SER A 208 -26.08 -1.92 19.22
CA SER A 208 -26.93 -0.86 18.72
C SER A 208 -26.14 0.38 18.33
N VAL A 209 -26.38 0.87 17.13
CA VAL A 209 -25.71 2.09 16.64
C VAL A 209 -26.06 3.32 17.47
N GLY A 210 -27.31 3.59 17.79
CA GLY A 210 -27.73 4.71 18.61
C GLY A 210 -26.82 5.93 18.54
N SER A 211 -26.53 6.56 19.68
CA SER A 211 -25.57 7.67 19.79
C SER A 211 -24.12 7.21 20.06
N LYS A 212 -23.81 5.93 19.82
CA LYS A 212 -22.54 5.31 20.22
C LYS A 212 -21.57 5.12 19.06
N TRP A 213 -21.81 5.76 17.92
CA TRP A 213 -20.86 5.70 16.80
C TRP A 213 -19.44 6.12 17.24
N GLY A 214 -18.47 5.41 16.73
CA GLY A 214 -17.06 5.65 17.02
C GLY A 214 -16.52 4.87 18.23
N ASN A 215 -17.36 4.42 19.16
CA ASN A 215 -16.89 3.93 20.43
C ASN A 215 -16.90 2.41 20.56
N ARG A 216 -18.04 1.76 20.35
CA ARG A 216 -18.27 0.41 20.84
C ARG A 216 -18.43 -0.65 19.77
N TRP A 217 -18.85 -0.27 18.58
CA TRP A 217 -19.15 -1.19 17.50
C TRP A 217 -18.41 -0.76 16.22
N PRO A 218 -17.88 -1.70 15.43
CA PRO A 218 -17.27 -1.38 14.15
C PRO A 218 -18.33 -1.06 13.10
N ASN A 219 -18.00 -0.19 12.14
CA ASN A 219 -18.67 -0.18 10.86
C ASN A 219 -18.10 -1.35 10.05
N ASN A 220 -18.91 -2.36 9.76
CA ASN A 220 -18.45 -3.61 9.15
C ASN A 220 -18.28 -3.46 7.64
N ILE A 221 -17.16 -2.85 7.27
CA ILE A 221 -16.64 -2.71 5.91
C ILE A 221 -15.12 -2.87 5.93
N ASP A 222 -14.48 -2.74 4.77
CA ASP A 222 -13.05 -2.81 4.55
C ASP A 222 -12.44 -4.14 5.00
N PRO A 223 -12.91 -5.29 4.49
CA PRO A 223 -12.31 -6.58 4.80
C PRO A 223 -10.90 -6.71 4.22
N CYS A 224 -10.03 -7.42 4.95
CA CYS A 224 -8.83 -8.04 4.42
C CYS A 224 -8.80 -9.50 4.87
N VAL A 225 -8.65 -10.42 3.94
CA VAL A 225 -8.74 -11.86 4.19
C VAL A 225 -7.41 -12.52 3.82
N PHE A 226 -6.88 -13.33 4.72
CA PHE A 226 -5.60 -13.98 4.54
C PHE A 226 -5.54 -15.34 5.23
N TYR A 227 -4.65 -16.20 4.75
CA TYR A 227 -4.27 -17.43 5.45
C TYR A 227 -3.05 -17.15 6.32
N ASP A 228 -3.06 -17.70 7.53
CA ASP A 228 -1.86 -17.70 8.36
C ASP A 228 -0.91 -18.86 7.96
N GLU A 229 0.25 -18.90 8.62
CA GLU A 229 1.28 -19.93 8.38
C GLU A 229 0.81 -21.36 8.75
N GLU A 230 -0.28 -21.50 9.51
CA GLU A 230 -0.89 -22.77 9.86
C GLU A 230 -2.02 -23.17 8.90
N GLY A 231 -2.36 -22.29 7.94
CA GLY A 231 -3.42 -22.48 6.95
C GLY A 231 -4.81 -22.11 7.44
N LYS A 232 -4.95 -21.42 8.57
CA LYS A 232 -6.21 -20.89 9.04
C LYS A 232 -6.58 -19.62 8.28
N LEU A 233 -7.87 -19.48 8.01
CA LEU A 233 -8.43 -18.34 7.30
C LEU A 233 -8.89 -17.25 8.28
N TRP A 234 -8.42 -16.04 8.07
CA TRP A 234 -8.70 -14.88 8.92
C TRP A 234 -9.28 -13.73 8.13
N MET A 235 -10.10 -12.90 8.76
CA MET A 235 -10.57 -11.63 8.20
C MET A 235 -10.39 -10.50 9.21
N SER A 236 -9.60 -9.48 8.87
CA SER A 236 -9.63 -8.19 9.55
C SER A 236 -10.62 -7.26 8.87
N TYR A 237 -11.26 -6.36 9.63
CA TYR A 237 -12.28 -5.45 9.11
C TYR A 237 -12.58 -4.32 10.08
N GLY A 238 -13.29 -3.31 9.59
CA GLY A 238 -13.74 -2.16 10.37
C GLY A 238 -13.23 -0.84 9.81
N SER A 239 -14.06 0.18 9.89
CA SER A 239 -13.79 1.49 9.32
C SER A 239 -14.28 2.58 10.26
N TRP A 240 -13.37 3.41 10.74
CA TRP A 240 -13.53 4.58 11.58
C TRP A 240 -14.20 4.34 12.95
N SER A 241 -15.26 3.58 13.01
CA SER A 241 -16.04 3.36 14.23
C SER A 241 -15.53 2.14 15.01
N GLY A 242 -15.31 2.31 16.31
CA GLY A 242 -15.15 1.22 17.29
C GLY A 242 -13.90 0.34 17.17
N GLY A 243 -13.00 0.62 16.26
CA GLY A 243 -11.76 -0.14 16.05
C GLY A 243 -11.76 -1.03 14.83
N ILE A 244 -10.60 -1.63 14.59
CA ILE A 244 -10.39 -2.68 13.60
C ILE A 244 -10.44 -4.02 14.33
N TRP A 245 -11.19 -4.94 13.80
CA TRP A 245 -11.49 -6.22 14.41
C TRP A 245 -11.03 -7.38 13.54
N MET A 246 -10.98 -8.57 14.10
CA MET A 246 -10.56 -9.79 13.42
C MET A 246 -11.43 -10.96 13.82
N LEU A 247 -11.80 -11.76 12.83
CA LEU A 247 -12.51 -13.03 12.95
C LEU A 247 -11.70 -14.14 12.29
N GLU A 248 -11.76 -15.33 12.89
CA GLU A 248 -11.39 -16.57 12.22
C GLU A 248 -12.56 -17.02 11.32
N LEU A 249 -12.26 -17.47 10.10
CA LEU A 249 -13.22 -17.94 9.14
C LEU A 249 -13.07 -19.45 8.94
N ASP A 250 -14.16 -20.13 8.61
CA ASP A 250 -14.14 -21.54 8.22
C ASP A 250 -13.70 -21.66 6.76
N GLU A 251 -12.58 -22.31 6.52
CA GLU A 251 -12.01 -22.50 5.18
C GLU A 251 -12.92 -23.32 4.25
N ASN A 252 -13.82 -24.14 4.81
CA ASN A 252 -14.75 -24.94 4.00
C ASN A 252 -15.91 -24.14 3.43
N THR A 253 -16.25 -23.02 4.06
CA THR A 253 -17.38 -22.20 3.66
C THR A 253 -17.01 -20.76 3.30
N GLY A 254 -15.84 -20.29 3.73
CA GLY A 254 -15.41 -18.90 3.62
C GLY A 254 -16.18 -17.94 4.53
N LEU A 255 -17.09 -18.44 5.36
CA LEU A 255 -17.88 -17.65 6.29
C LEU A 255 -17.22 -17.61 7.68
N ARG A 256 -17.79 -16.87 8.61
CA ARG A 256 -17.41 -16.92 10.02
C ARG A 256 -17.31 -18.38 10.50
N ASP A 257 -16.26 -18.72 11.23
CA ASP A 257 -16.22 -19.98 11.97
C ASP A 257 -17.07 -19.84 13.25
N TYR A 258 -18.22 -20.53 13.27
CA TYR A 258 -19.15 -20.49 14.40
C TYR A 258 -18.71 -21.39 15.56
N ASP A 259 -17.68 -22.21 15.39
CA ASP A 259 -17.07 -23.02 16.44
C ASP A 259 -15.98 -22.25 17.21
N VAL A 260 -15.55 -21.10 16.70
CA VAL A 260 -14.64 -20.19 17.38
C VAL A 260 -15.40 -19.24 18.29
N GLU A 261 -15.17 -19.35 19.60
CA GLU A 261 -15.83 -18.52 20.60
C GLU A 261 -14.92 -17.39 21.08
N TYR A 262 -15.43 -16.16 21.02
CA TYR A 262 -14.76 -14.98 21.57
C TYR A 262 -15.43 -14.55 22.88
N THR A 263 -14.65 -14.47 23.96
CA THR A 263 -15.15 -14.03 25.27
C THR A 263 -15.21 -12.51 25.33
N LEU A 264 -16.34 -11.94 25.78
CA LEU A 264 -16.45 -10.51 26.00
C LEU A 264 -15.38 -10.03 27.00
N THR A 265 -14.45 -9.20 26.53
CA THR A 265 -13.33 -8.69 27.32
C THR A 265 -13.32 -7.17 27.33
N GLY A 266 -13.28 -6.57 28.51
CA GLY A 266 -13.38 -5.13 28.70
C GLY A 266 -14.81 -4.64 28.85
N SER A 267 -14.99 -3.34 28.89
CA SER A 267 -16.30 -2.69 29.03
C SER A 267 -16.32 -1.32 28.34
N GLY A 268 -17.49 -0.89 27.91
CA GLY A 268 -17.67 0.42 27.25
C GLY A 268 -16.75 0.55 26.03
N ASP A 269 -16.02 1.64 25.95
CA ASP A 269 -15.10 1.92 24.84
C ASP A 269 -13.82 1.07 24.89
N GLY A 270 -13.52 0.47 26.06
CA GLY A 270 -12.37 -0.41 26.29
C GLY A 270 -12.61 -1.88 25.96
N ILE A 271 -13.70 -2.26 25.28
CA ILE A 271 -13.92 -3.62 24.80
C ILE A 271 -12.83 -3.98 23.79
N THR A 272 -12.10 -5.06 24.06
CA THR A 272 -11.02 -5.57 23.20
C THR A 272 -11.35 -6.91 22.55
N GLN A 273 -12.39 -7.60 23.02
CA GLN A 273 -12.91 -8.82 22.44
C GLN A 273 -14.42 -8.88 22.64
N ASP A 274 -15.15 -9.30 21.63
CA ASP A 274 -16.60 -9.41 21.63
C ASP A 274 -17.04 -10.70 20.95
N PRO A 275 -18.03 -11.41 21.47
CA PRO A 275 -18.50 -12.67 20.86
C PRO A 275 -18.85 -12.57 19.39
N TYR A 276 -19.45 -11.45 18.97
CA TYR A 276 -19.87 -11.27 17.58
C TYR A 276 -18.82 -10.60 16.71
N PHE A 277 -18.17 -9.55 17.19
CA PHE A 277 -17.18 -8.83 16.40
C PHE A 277 -15.79 -9.45 16.41
N GLY A 278 -15.51 -10.41 17.31
CA GLY A 278 -14.21 -11.07 17.41
C GLY A 278 -13.19 -10.31 18.27
N LYS A 279 -11.94 -10.27 17.85
CA LYS A 279 -10.84 -9.65 18.57
C LYS A 279 -10.48 -8.30 17.95
N LYS A 280 -10.39 -7.24 18.77
CA LYS A 280 -9.92 -5.94 18.32
C LYS A 280 -8.40 -5.96 18.13
N ILE A 281 -7.92 -5.57 16.95
CA ILE A 281 -6.49 -5.59 16.61
C ILE A 281 -5.89 -4.19 16.45
N ALA A 282 -6.70 -3.16 16.22
CA ALA A 282 -6.24 -1.77 16.17
C ALA A 282 -7.38 -0.80 16.51
N GLY A 283 -7.03 0.45 16.82
CA GLY A 283 -8.00 1.51 17.07
C GLY A 283 -8.84 1.33 18.33
N GLY A 284 -10.04 1.82 18.30
CA GLY A 284 -10.99 1.88 19.42
C GLY A 284 -11.10 3.31 20.01
N TYR A 285 -11.91 3.45 21.04
CA TYR A 285 -12.10 4.74 21.72
C TYR A 285 -12.46 5.91 20.78
N TYR A 286 -13.48 5.74 19.98
CA TYR A 286 -14.02 6.68 19.02
C TYR A 286 -13.56 6.39 17.59
N VAL A 287 -12.69 7.20 16.99
CA VAL A 287 -12.32 7.09 15.58
C VAL A 287 -11.00 6.32 15.44
N SER A 288 -10.98 5.33 14.58
CA SER A 288 -9.94 4.29 14.60
C SER A 288 -9.09 4.17 13.34
N GLY A 289 -9.39 4.93 12.31
CA GLY A 289 -8.85 4.69 10.98
C GLY A 289 -9.64 3.62 10.23
N GLU A 290 -9.16 3.22 9.05
CA GLU A 290 -9.80 2.26 8.15
C GLU A 290 -8.78 1.45 7.36
N ALA A 291 -9.25 0.63 6.42
CA ALA A 291 -8.38 -0.03 5.45
C ALA A 291 -7.34 -0.93 6.09
N SER A 292 -7.76 -1.80 7.00
CA SER A 292 -6.83 -2.80 7.52
C SER A 292 -6.40 -3.75 6.42
N TYR A 293 -5.09 -3.96 6.28
CA TYR A 293 -4.54 -4.98 5.39
C TYR A 293 -3.41 -5.72 6.08
N ILE A 294 -3.42 -7.04 6.00
CA ILE A 294 -2.46 -7.89 6.71
C ILE A 294 -1.79 -8.83 5.71
N GLU A 295 -0.46 -8.89 5.79
CA GLU A 295 0.36 -9.80 4.99
C GLU A 295 1.50 -10.35 5.84
N TYR A 296 1.84 -11.63 5.66
CA TYR A 296 2.98 -12.26 6.31
C TYR A 296 4.25 -12.07 5.49
N ILE A 297 5.22 -11.36 6.03
CA ILE A 297 6.46 -11.03 5.33
C ILE A 297 7.65 -11.25 6.28
N GLY A 298 8.54 -12.14 5.91
CA GLY A 298 9.83 -12.32 6.59
C GLY A 298 9.75 -12.53 8.10
N GLY A 299 8.79 -13.33 8.56
CA GLY A 299 8.64 -13.72 9.95
C GLY A 299 7.65 -12.90 10.77
N TYR A 300 6.96 -11.94 10.15
CA TYR A 300 5.98 -11.08 10.82
C TYR A 300 4.71 -10.91 9.99
N TYR A 301 3.57 -10.83 10.66
CA TYR A 301 2.33 -10.29 10.11
C TYR A 301 2.40 -8.77 10.18
N PHE A 302 2.34 -8.09 9.06
CA PHE A 302 2.32 -6.64 8.98
C PHE A 302 0.89 -6.16 8.80
N LEU A 303 0.42 -5.36 9.75
CA LEU A 303 -0.87 -4.70 9.69
C LEU A 303 -0.69 -3.27 9.18
N PHE A 304 -1.32 -2.96 8.07
CA PHE A 304 -1.51 -1.60 7.59
C PHE A 304 -2.86 -1.07 8.08
N VAL A 305 -2.89 0.18 8.47
CA VAL A 305 -4.12 0.93 8.79
C VAL A 305 -3.97 2.33 8.23
N THR A 306 -4.99 2.85 7.59
CA THR A 306 -4.98 4.23 7.09
C THR A 306 -5.65 5.16 8.09
N TYR A 307 -4.92 6.21 8.47
CA TYR A 307 -5.38 7.27 9.36
C TYR A 307 -5.54 8.58 8.59
N GLY A 308 -6.26 9.54 9.21
CA GLY A 308 -6.50 10.84 8.63
C GLY A 308 -7.63 10.83 7.60
N GLY A 309 -8.17 11.98 7.28
CA GLY A 309 -9.24 12.09 6.30
C GLY A 309 -8.71 12.21 4.88
N LEU A 310 -9.58 11.93 3.92
CA LEU A 310 -9.37 12.09 2.48
C LEU A 310 -9.35 13.57 2.10
N ALA A 311 -8.35 14.30 2.47
CA ALA A 311 -8.27 15.73 2.21
C ALA A 311 -7.92 16.02 0.77
N ALA A 312 -8.73 15.64 -0.15
CA ALA A 312 -8.40 15.87 -1.53
C ALA A 312 -8.80 17.25 -2.01
N GLY A 313 -9.69 17.85 -1.63
CA GLY A 313 -10.21 18.92 -2.46
C GLY A 313 -10.42 20.24 -1.88
N GLY A 314 -10.09 20.36 -0.75
CA GLY A 314 -10.03 21.66 -0.49
C GLY A 314 -11.07 22.55 -0.06
N ASN A 315 -11.96 22.16 0.74
CA ASN A 315 -12.51 23.17 1.63
C ASN A 315 -11.47 23.43 2.71
N ALA A 316 -10.84 24.60 2.64
CA ALA A 316 -9.89 25.08 3.66
C ALA A 316 -10.47 25.05 5.08
N ASN A 317 -11.76 24.78 5.22
CA ASN A 317 -12.52 24.71 6.45
C ASN A 317 -12.86 23.27 6.88
N ASP A 318 -12.44 22.25 6.16
CA ASP A 318 -12.67 20.89 6.59
C ASP A 318 -11.62 20.48 7.63
N TYR A 319 -11.90 20.80 8.88
CA TYR A 319 -11.04 20.51 10.02
C TYR A 319 -10.89 19.03 10.33
N ASN A 320 -11.70 18.17 9.72
CA ASN A 320 -11.77 16.77 10.05
C ASN A 320 -10.75 15.93 9.28
N ASN A 321 -10.08 16.49 8.30
CA ASN A 321 -9.16 15.78 7.43
C ASN A 321 -7.70 16.03 7.85
N GLY A 322 -7.12 15.10 8.59
CA GLY A 322 -5.75 15.18 9.11
C GLY A 322 -4.66 14.68 8.17
N GLY A 323 -4.97 14.52 6.88
CA GLY A 323 -4.06 13.93 5.91
C GLY A 323 -4.12 12.40 5.92
N TYR A 324 -4.63 11.81 4.86
CA TYR A 324 -4.76 10.37 4.69
C TYR A 324 -3.38 9.74 4.56
N GLN A 325 -3.05 8.77 5.43
CA GLN A 325 -1.70 8.20 5.56
C GLN A 325 -1.76 6.74 6.00
N MET A 326 -0.89 5.92 5.41
CA MET A 326 -0.68 4.54 5.83
C MET A 326 0.18 4.47 7.08
N ARG A 327 -0.22 3.64 8.04
CA ARG A 327 0.54 3.30 9.23
C ARG A 327 0.74 1.82 9.33
N VAL A 328 1.94 1.40 9.70
CA VAL A 328 2.37 0.00 9.72
C VAL A 328 2.66 -0.42 11.14
N PHE A 329 2.13 -1.56 11.50
CA PHE A 329 2.39 -2.30 12.73
C PHE A 329 2.82 -3.72 12.37
N ARG A 330 3.38 -4.45 13.32
CA ARG A 330 3.70 -5.87 13.10
C ARG A 330 3.40 -6.72 14.31
N SER A 331 3.22 -8.01 14.10
CA SER A 331 3.03 -9.05 15.11
C SER A 331 3.69 -10.34 14.66
N GLU A 332 4.08 -11.20 15.61
CA GLU A 332 4.49 -12.58 15.33
C GLU A 332 3.30 -13.54 15.22
N LYS A 333 2.08 -13.05 15.51
CA LYS A 333 0.84 -13.84 15.45
C LYS A 333 -0.18 -13.15 14.56
N PRO A 334 -1.02 -13.91 13.84
CA PRO A 334 -2.03 -13.35 12.93
C PRO A 334 -3.02 -12.42 13.64
N ASP A 335 -3.40 -12.75 14.88
CA ASP A 335 -4.37 -12.03 15.70
C ASP A 335 -3.76 -11.01 16.68
N GLY A 336 -2.46 -10.70 16.52
CA GLY A 336 -1.75 -9.70 17.32
C GLY A 336 -1.17 -10.24 18.65
N PRO A 337 -0.73 -9.37 19.58
CA PRO A 337 -0.85 -7.92 19.50
C PRO A 337 0.03 -7.31 18.41
N TYR A 338 -0.54 -6.38 17.67
CA TYR A 338 0.20 -5.58 16.69
C TYR A 338 0.83 -4.37 17.37
N VAL A 339 2.12 -4.15 17.14
CA VAL A 339 2.89 -3.05 17.73
C VAL A 339 3.66 -2.28 16.66
N ASP A 340 3.92 -1.01 16.93
CA ASP A 340 4.80 -0.19 16.11
C ASP A 340 6.29 -0.36 16.50
N SER A 341 7.16 0.38 15.82
CA SER A 341 8.61 0.35 16.06
C SER A 341 9.05 0.80 17.48
N ASN A 342 8.13 1.29 18.28
CA ASN A 342 8.33 1.69 19.68
C ASN A 342 7.62 0.76 20.68
N ASN A 343 7.13 -0.41 20.22
CA ASN A 343 6.29 -1.33 20.99
C ASN A 343 4.97 -0.73 21.49
N ILE A 344 4.47 0.30 20.81
CA ILE A 344 3.16 0.87 21.13
C ILE A 344 2.10 0.03 20.43
N ASN A 345 1.14 -0.48 21.21
CA ASN A 345 0.06 -1.32 20.71
C ASN A 345 -0.86 -0.55 19.76
N ALA A 346 -1.26 -1.18 18.66
CA ALA A 346 -2.19 -0.62 17.68
C ALA A 346 -3.59 -0.40 18.28
N VAL A 347 -4.00 -1.22 19.25
CA VAL A 347 -5.25 -1.03 20.01
C VAL A 347 -5.10 0.14 20.98
N TYR A 348 -6.07 1.04 20.96
CA TYR A 348 -6.11 2.19 21.85
C TYR A 348 -6.60 1.80 23.25
N ASN A 349 -6.03 2.40 24.25
CA ASN A 349 -6.44 2.29 25.66
C ASN A 349 -7.05 3.59 26.21
N SER A 350 -7.14 4.62 25.38
CA SER A 350 -7.74 5.91 25.70
C SER A 350 -8.15 6.61 24.41
N TYR A 351 -8.94 7.65 24.53
CA TYR A 351 -9.37 8.46 23.39
C TYR A 351 -8.18 8.99 22.59
N GLN A 352 -8.21 8.76 21.27
CA GLN A 352 -7.25 9.29 20.32
C GLN A 352 -8.02 10.03 19.22
N LEU A 353 -7.60 11.24 18.93
CA LEU A 353 -8.18 12.02 17.85
C LEU A 353 -7.43 11.70 16.54
N ASN A 354 -8.12 11.12 15.56
CA ASN A 354 -7.55 10.76 14.27
C ASN A 354 -7.93 11.72 13.13
N PHE A 355 -8.56 12.85 13.46
CA PHE A 355 -8.97 13.87 12.51
C PHE A 355 -8.40 15.24 12.84
N GLY A 356 -8.38 16.12 11.85
CA GLY A 356 -7.93 17.48 11.98
C GLY A 356 -6.40 17.64 11.97
N PRO A 357 -5.89 18.84 12.16
CA PRO A 357 -4.48 19.16 11.93
C PRO A 357 -3.50 18.50 12.90
N ASN A 358 -4.00 18.06 14.05
CA ASN A 358 -3.18 17.37 15.07
C ASN A 358 -3.61 15.91 15.25
N ALA A 359 -4.37 15.40 14.32
CA ALA A 359 -5.29 14.32 14.55
C ALA A 359 -4.80 12.96 14.06
N VAL A 360 -3.63 12.86 13.50
CA VAL A 360 -3.07 11.55 13.16
C VAL A 360 -2.60 10.89 14.44
N SER A 361 -2.99 9.64 14.65
CA SER A 361 -2.52 8.85 15.77
C SER A 361 -1.00 8.93 15.91
N ASN A 362 -0.50 8.97 17.15
CA ASN A 362 0.94 8.88 17.44
C ASN A 362 1.43 7.42 17.42
N ARG A 363 0.78 6.56 16.67
CA ARG A 363 1.04 5.11 16.60
C ARG A 363 1.30 4.69 15.17
N GLY A 364 2.06 3.61 15.04
CA GLY A 364 2.41 3.03 13.77
C GLY A 364 3.58 3.74 13.07
N VAL A 365 4.25 3.00 12.22
CA VAL A 365 5.30 3.52 11.35
C VAL A 365 4.66 4.19 10.15
N ASN A 366 5.03 5.43 9.87
CA ASN A 366 4.63 6.09 8.62
C ASN A 366 5.57 5.63 7.49
N ILE A 367 5.08 4.77 6.60
CA ILE A 367 5.91 4.21 5.53
C ILE A 367 6.31 5.25 4.50
N PHE A 368 5.44 6.19 4.19
CA PHE A 368 5.67 7.46 3.49
C PHE A 368 4.40 8.32 3.53
N GLY A 369 4.52 9.59 3.15
CA GLY A 369 3.41 10.54 3.15
C GLY A 369 3.53 11.53 1.99
N ALA A 370 2.70 12.56 1.99
CA ALA A 370 2.62 13.55 0.91
C ALA A 370 3.95 14.24 0.63
N TYR A 371 4.27 14.40 -0.65
CA TYR A 371 5.46 15.10 -1.15
C TYR A 371 5.13 15.91 -2.42
N THR A 372 5.93 16.94 -2.71
CA THR A 372 5.66 17.87 -3.82
C THR A 372 6.42 17.53 -5.07
N SER A 373 7.70 17.26 -4.96
CA SER A 373 8.60 17.01 -6.10
C SER A 373 9.50 15.83 -5.81
N TRP A 374 9.56 14.91 -6.75
CA TRP A 374 10.43 13.74 -6.66
C TRP A 374 10.81 13.26 -8.05
N GLY A 375 11.91 12.50 -8.21
CA GLY A 375 12.54 12.22 -9.50
C GLY A 375 11.67 11.62 -10.61
N ASN A 376 10.62 10.88 -10.27
CA ASN A 376 9.73 10.27 -11.26
C ASN A 376 8.52 11.14 -11.68
N MET A 377 8.35 12.30 -11.09
CA MET A 377 7.16 13.13 -11.27
C MET A 377 7.20 14.05 -12.51
N ALA A 378 7.97 13.72 -13.51
CA ALA A 378 8.25 14.61 -14.64
C ALA A 378 7.03 14.94 -15.52
N LYS A 379 5.97 14.14 -15.49
CA LYS A 379 4.79 14.35 -16.34
C LYS A 379 3.69 15.16 -15.67
N GLY A 380 4.02 16.19 -14.92
CA GLY A 380 2.97 17.05 -14.42
C GLY A 380 3.25 17.86 -13.17
N ASN A 381 4.37 17.72 -12.51
CA ASN A 381 4.74 18.44 -11.28
C ASN A 381 3.68 18.34 -10.15
N TYR A 382 2.92 17.27 -10.14
CA TYR A 382 1.88 17.06 -9.12
C TYR A 382 2.41 16.13 -8.06
N GLY A 383 2.73 16.68 -6.89
CA GLY A 383 3.07 15.90 -5.73
C GLY A 383 1.96 14.93 -5.35
N GLU A 384 2.33 13.75 -4.90
CA GLU A 384 1.38 12.77 -4.37
C GLU A 384 0.94 13.14 -2.98
N ARG A 385 -0.32 12.83 -2.67
CA ARG A 385 -0.93 13.07 -1.38
C ARG A 385 -2.07 12.10 -1.11
N SER A 386 -2.46 11.99 0.14
CA SER A 386 -3.57 11.12 0.55
C SER A 386 -3.37 9.69 0.06
N GLN A 387 -2.15 9.18 0.20
CA GLN A 387 -1.82 7.79 -0.07
C GLN A 387 -2.43 6.90 1.00
N GLY A 388 -3.15 5.88 0.61
CA GLY A 388 -3.77 4.99 1.59
C GLY A 388 -4.63 3.90 0.97
N HIS A 389 -5.38 3.26 1.85
CA HIS A 389 -6.22 2.11 1.56
C HIS A 389 -5.49 1.14 0.63
N ASN A 390 -4.35 0.70 1.13
CA ASN A 390 -3.41 -0.13 0.38
C ASN A 390 -3.68 -1.61 0.57
N SER A 391 -3.21 -2.38 -0.38
CA SER A 391 -2.89 -3.78 -0.24
C SER A 391 -1.38 -4.00 -0.37
N ILE A 392 -0.90 -5.15 0.05
CA ILE A 392 0.50 -5.57 -0.11
C ILE A 392 0.50 -7.06 -0.43
N ILE A 393 1.42 -7.49 -1.28
CA ILE A 393 1.55 -8.89 -1.68
C ILE A 393 3.02 -9.32 -1.63
N ALA A 394 3.29 -10.40 -0.89
CA ALA A 394 4.53 -11.15 -0.97
C ALA A 394 4.42 -12.12 -2.15
N ALA A 395 4.98 -11.75 -3.29
CA ALA A 395 4.83 -12.51 -4.52
C ALA A 395 5.72 -13.77 -4.54
N GLU A 396 5.28 -14.78 -5.27
CA GLU A 396 6.01 -16.07 -5.42
C GLU A 396 7.41 -15.89 -6.03
N ASP A 397 7.63 -14.81 -6.75
CA ASP A 397 8.95 -14.47 -7.32
C ASP A 397 9.97 -13.99 -6.28
N GLY A 398 9.56 -13.87 -5.02
CA GLY A 398 10.39 -13.44 -3.89
C GLY A 398 10.49 -11.93 -3.72
N ARG A 399 9.65 -11.17 -4.40
CA ARG A 399 9.53 -9.71 -4.26
C ARG A 399 8.25 -9.36 -3.48
N THR A 400 8.24 -8.20 -2.87
CA THR A 400 7.08 -7.70 -2.13
C THR A 400 6.64 -6.37 -2.72
N TYR A 401 5.34 -6.22 -2.96
CA TYR A 401 4.77 -5.05 -3.62
C TYR A 401 3.67 -4.44 -2.79
N LEU A 402 3.80 -3.12 -2.53
CA LEU A 402 2.77 -2.28 -1.94
C LEU A 402 1.95 -1.66 -3.08
N VAL A 403 0.64 -1.88 -3.08
CA VAL A 403 -0.30 -1.35 -4.06
C VAL A 403 -1.28 -0.44 -3.32
N TYR A 404 -1.37 0.81 -3.73
CA TYR A 404 -2.20 1.79 -3.05
C TYR A 404 -2.80 2.79 -4.05
N HIS A 405 -3.83 3.50 -3.65
CA HIS A 405 -4.27 4.65 -4.41
C HIS A 405 -3.70 5.95 -3.83
N THR A 406 -3.43 6.90 -4.70
CA THR A 406 -2.94 8.22 -4.34
C THR A 406 -3.72 9.30 -5.07
N ARG A 407 -3.86 10.46 -4.43
CA ARG A 407 -4.37 11.69 -5.02
C ARG A 407 -3.22 12.63 -5.34
N PHE A 408 -3.53 13.70 -6.06
CA PHE A 408 -2.51 14.65 -6.52
C PHE A 408 -2.86 16.07 -6.10
N GLN A 409 -1.83 16.88 -5.92
CA GLN A 409 -2.04 18.30 -5.69
C GLN A 409 -2.77 18.91 -6.90
N ASN A 410 -3.87 19.59 -6.68
CA ASN A 410 -4.70 20.27 -7.69
C ASN A 410 -5.61 19.39 -8.56
N TRP A 411 -5.72 18.07 -8.31
CA TRP A 411 -6.59 17.18 -9.09
C TRP A 411 -7.91 16.83 -8.40
N GLY A 412 -8.21 17.42 -7.26
CA GLY A 412 -9.41 17.10 -6.48
C GLY A 412 -9.42 15.64 -6.02
N GLU A 413 -10.51 14.92 -6.25
CA GLU A 413 -10.69 13.52 -5.90
C GLU A 413 -10.13 12.54 -6.95
N SER A 414 -9.58 13.02 -8.05
CA SER A 414 -8.94 12.15 -9.03
C SER A 414 -7.78 11.40 -8.40
N HIS A 415 -7.78 10.09 -8.57
CA HIS A 415 -6.79 9.19 -7.98
C HIS A 415 -6.24 8.21 -9.01
N GLN A 416 -5.10 7.66 -8.70
CA GLN A 416 -4.47 6.59 -9.49
C GLN A 416 -3.83 5.56 -8.57
N VAL A 417 -3.75 4.34 -9.06
CA VAL A 417 -2.98 3.28 -8.41
C VAL A 417 -1.49 3.50 -8.61
N ARG A 418 -0.72 3.19 -7.57
CA ARG A 418 0.74 3.14 -7.57
C ARG A 418 1.20 1.80 -7.02
N VAL A 419 2.35 1.36 -7.48
CA VAL A 419 3.01 0.14 -7.00
C VAL A 419 4.44 0.49 -6.60
N HIS A 420 4.80 0.21 -5.36
CA HIS A 420 6.18 0.32 -4.89
C HIS A 420 6.69 -1.03 -4.42
N GLN A 421 7.93 -1.35 -4.74
CA GLN A 421 8.58 -2.49 -4.12
C GLN A 421 8.87 -2.18 -2.65
N VAL A 422 8.76 -3.19 -1.80
CA VAL A 422 8.97 -3.06 -0.35
C VAL A 422 10.06 -4.03 0.09
N PHE A 423 10.91 -3.57 1.00
CA PHE A 423 11.98 -4.34 1.60
C PHE A 423 11.87 -4.34 3.12
N GLN A 424 12.44 -5.34 3.77
CA GLN A 424 12.70 -5.27 5.20
C GLN A 424 14.09 -4.67 5.43
N ASN A 425 14.17 -3.71 6.35
CA ASN A 425 15.46 -3.26 6.87
C ASN A 425 16.07 -4.32 7.81
N LYS A 426 17.27 -4.08 8.31
CA LYS A 426 17.99 -5.04 9.15
C LYS A 426 17.23 -5.44 10.44
N ASP A 427 16.32 -4.59 10.92
CA ASP A 427 15.53 -4.84 12.13
C ASP A 427 14.14 -5.46 11.79
N GLY A 428 13.93 -5.85 10.54
CA GLY A 428 12.70 -6.48 10.06
C GLY A 428 11.52 -5.53 9.92
N TRP A 429 11.74 -4.21 9.78
CA TRP A 429 10.70 -3.23 9.47
C TRP A 429 10.62 -2.96 7.97
N LEU A 430 9.41 -2.75 7.48
CA LEU A 430 9.17 -2.45 6.07
C LEU A 430 9.64 -1.04 5.72
N VAL A 431 10.27 -0.92 4.57
CA VAL A 431 10.64 0.34 3.91
C VAL A 431 10.26 0.24 2.43
N ALA A 432 9.55 1.23 1.91
CA ALA A 432 9.14 1.25 0.51
C ALA A 432 10.23 1.87 -0.36
N ALA A 433 10.48 1.28 -1.51
CA ALA A 433 11.38 1.83 -2.51
C ALA A 433 10.96 3.25 -2.91
N PRO A 434 11.90 4.19 -3.11
CA PRO A 434 11.59 5.59 -3.37
C PRO A 434 10.79 5.88 -4.65
N PHE A 435 10.86 4.99 -5.64
CA PHE A 435 10.19 5.17 -6.91
C PHE A 435 9.18 4.06 -7.17
N GLU A 436 8.20 4.37 -8.00
CA GLU A 436 7.24 3.40 -8.50
C GLU A 436 7.98 2.24 -9.21
N TYR A 437 7.49 1.03 -9.03
CA TYR A 437 8.09 -0.17 -9.60
C TYR A 437 8.11 -0.10 -11.14
N THR A 438 9.27 -0.34 -11.73
CA THR A 438 9.50 -0.32 -13.18
C THR A 438 10.18 -1.60 -13.69
N GLY A 439 10.07 -2.70 -12.94
CA GLY A 439 10.60 -4.00 -13.34
C GLY A 439 11.91 -4.37 -12.66
N GLU A 440 12.26 -3.75 -11.53
CA GLU A 440 13.45 -4.07 -10.75
C GLU A 440 13.40 -5.54 -10.29
N GLU A 441 14.53 -6.24 -10.46
CA GLU A 441 14.62 -7.69 -10.21
C GLU A 441 15.06 -8.06 -8.78
N VAL A 442 15.41 -7.08 -7.96
CA VAL A 442 15.90 -7.31 -6.60
C VAL A 442 14.85 -8.00 -5.75
N LYS A 443 15.18 -9.18 -5.20
CA LYS A 443 14.30 -9.93 -4.31
C LYS A 443 14.48 -9.51 -2.86
N SER A 444 13.47 -9.75 -2.03
CA SER A 444 13.54 -9.46 -0.59
C SER A 444 14.71 -10.17 0.10
N ALA A 445 14.99 -11.43 -0.28
CA ALA A 445 16.13 -12.20 0.26
C ALA A 445 17.51 -11.65 -0.15
N ASP A 446 17.62 -10.98 -1.30
CA ASP A 446 18.87 -10.44 -1.80
C ASP A 446 19.39 -9.28 -0.93
N ILE A 447 18.49 -8.58 -0.25
CA ILE A 447 18.84 -7.43 0.59
C ILE A 447 19.80 -7.84 1.71
N ALA A 448 19.59 -9.00 2.33
CA ALA A 448 20.40 -9.50 3.44
C ALA A 448 21.63 -10.30 2.98
N SER A 449 21.64 -10.80 1.73
CA SER A 449 22.62 -11.77 1.24
C SER A 449 23.54 -11.23 0.15
N ALA A 450 23.20 -10.08 -0.44
CA ALA A 450 23.97 -9.48 -1.52
C ALA A 450 24.02 -7.95 -1.42
N GLN A 451 25.12 -7.38 -1.87
CA GLN A 451 25.26 -5.93 -2.00
C GLN A 451 24.84 -5.53 -3.41
N GLN A 452 23.65 -4.90 -3.53
CA GLN A 452 23.10 -4.48 -4.82
C GLN A 452 23.82 -3.27 -5.42
N VAL A 453 24.39 -2.42 -4.57
CA VAL A 453 25.15 -1.22 -4.97
C VAL A 453 26.52 -1.27 -4.33
N SER A 454 27.58 -1.23 -5.10
CA SER A 454 28.95 -1.24 -4.56
C SER A 454 29.28 0.05 -3.80
N VAL A 455 30.10 -0.05 -2.74
CA VAL A 455 30.37 1.08 -1.82
C VAL A 455 31.01 2.28 -2.54
N ASP A 456 31.80 2.04 -3.56
CA ASP A 456 32.46 3.06 -4.36
C ASP A 456 31.51 3.81 -5.33
N GLN A 457 30.33 3.26 -5.60
CA GLN A 457 29.29 3.92 -6.38
C GLN A 457 28.40 4.86 -5.54
N ILE A 458 28.37 4.68 -4.20
CA ILE A 458 27.51 5.46 -3.30
C ILE A 458 27.90 6.95 -3.23
N PRO A 459 29.18 7.35 -3.20
CA PRO A 459 29.50 8.76 -3.16
C PRO A 459 28.92 9.54 -4.35
N GLY A 460 28.34 10.72 -4.07
CA GLY A 460 27.72 11.54 -5.09
C GLY A 460 26.75 12.58 -4.51
N THR A 461 26.10 13.31 -5.38
CA THR A 461 25.04 14.26 -5.03
C THR A 461 23.69 13.55 -5.04
N TYR A 462 22.88 13.83 -4.04
CA TYR A 462 21.57 13.20 -3.82
C TYR A 462 20.49 14.22 -3.56
N LYS A 463 19.27 13.91 -4.02
CA LYS A 463 18.04 14.47 -3.45
C LYS A 463 17.62 13.59 -2.29
N LEU A 464 17.29 14.20 -1.17
CA LEU A 464 16.88 13.55 0.07
C LEU A 464 15.51 14.08 0.50
N LEU A 465 14.56 13.19 0.80
CA LEU A 465 13.19 13.53 1.17
C LEU A 465 12.86 12.96 2.55
N PHE A 466 12.53 13.82 3.50
CA PHE A 466 12.03 13.42 4.81
C PHE A 466 10.51 13.40 4.80
N HIS A 467 9.91 12.24 4.96
CA HIS A 467 8.47 12.15 5.08
C HIS A 467 8.01 12.67 6.44
N LYS A 468 6.94 13.47 6.44
CA LYS A 468 6.38 14.00 7.69
C LYS A 468 5.51 12.95 8.35
N TYR A 469 5.70 12.77 9.66
CA TYR A 469 4.87 11.83 10.44
C TYR A 469 3.41 12.29 10.55
N LYS A 470 3.19 13.61 10.67
CA LYS A 470 1.89 14.25 10.66
C LYS A 470 1.85 15.35 9.61
N LEU A 471 0.75 15.43 8.90
CA LEU A 471 0.51 16.42 7.86
C LEU A 471 -0.65 17.32 8.28
N ASP A 472 -0.47 18.63 8.17
CA ASP A 472 -1.58 19.58 8.19
C ASP A 472 -1.99 19.89 6.74
N HIS A 473 -2.96 19.12 6.21
CA HIS A 473 -3.41 19.30 4.85
C HIS A 473 -4.07 20.66 4.60
N ARG A 474 -4.61 21.33 5.62
CA ARG A 474 -5.16 22.69 5.50
C ARG A 474 -4.08 23.67 5.10
N LYS A 475 -2.85 23.43 5.51
CA LYS A 475 -1.66 24.15 5.07
C LYS A 475 -1.08 23.60 3.77
N LYS A 476 -1.73 22.59 3.18
CA LYS A 476 -1.21 21.86 2.02
C LYS A 476 0.21 21.35 2.26
N GLU A 477 0.49 20.90 3.48
CA GLU A 477 1.81 20.39 3.82
C GLU A 477 2.15 19.17 2.97
N ALA A 478 3.37 19.18 2.46
CA ALA A 478 3.98 18.05 1.75
C ALA A 478 5.49 18.13 1.98
N ALA A 479 6.18 17.00 1.87
CA ALA A 479 7.63 16.98 1.99
C ALA A 479 8.27 17.57 0.72
N GLU A 480 9.34 18.35 0.92
CA GLU A 480 10.18 18.92 -0.14
C GLU A 480 11.56 18.25 -0.08
N PRO A 481 12.15 17.87 -1.22
CA PRO A 481 13.49 17.33 -1.22
C PRO A 481 14.56 18.40 -0.91
N VAL A 482 15.59 17.98 -0.19
CA VAL A 482 16.81 18.76 0.04
C VAL A 482 17.97 18.14 -0.73
N GLU A 483 19.05 18.91 -0.97
CA GLU A 483 20.23 18.42 -1.67
C GLU A 483 21.37 18.12 -0.70
N VAL A 484 21.98 16.97 -0.86
CA VAL A 484 23.11 16.52 -0.05
C VAL A 484 24.17 15.84 -0.90
N THR A 485 25.40 15.83 -0.41
CA THR A 485 26.49 15.04 -0.98
C THR A 485 26.90 13.95 0.02
N LEU A 486 26.86 12.71 -0.44
CA LEU A 486 27.47 11.58 0.26
C LEU A 486 28.93 11.48 -0.18
N THR A 487 29.86 11.65 0.75
CA THR A 487 31.29 11.68 0.44
C THR A 487 31.95 10.30 0.61
N ALA A 488 33.08 10.06 -0.04
CA ALA A 488 33.81 8.79 0.06
C ALA A 488 34.35 8.50 1.48
N ASP A 489 34.57 9.53 2.31
CA ASP A 489 34.91 9.40 3.73
C ASP A 489 33.65 9.23 4.63
N LYS A 490 32.53 8.81 4.04
CA LYS A 490 31.27 8.44 4.72
C LYS A 490 30.59 9.56 5.47
N LYS A 491 30.74 10.80 5.02
CA LYS A 491 30.01 11.95 5.52
C LYS A 491 28.83 12.30 4.61
N ILE A 492 27.86 12.99 5.18
CA ILE A 492 26.76 13.65 4.48
C ILE A 492 26.96 15.15 4.68
N THR A 493 26.99 15.91 3.59
CA THR A 493 27.17 17.36 3.58
C THR A 493 26.14 18.01 2.67
N GLY A 494 25.94 19.32 2.75
CA GLY A 494 24.95 20.06 1.96
C GLY A 494 23.88 20.66 2.85
N ASP A 495 22.61 20.62 2.44
CA ASP A 495 21.48 21.19 3.18
C ASP A 495 21.31 20.57 4.59
N VAL A 496 21.72 19.32 4.73
CA VAL A 496 21.82 18.65 6.03
C VAL A 496 23.16 17.93 6.16
N THR A 497 23.57 17.67 7.40
CA THR A 497 24.86 17.02 7.68
C THR A 497 24.68 15.73 8.46
N GLY A 498 25.62 14.80 8.25
CA GLY A 498 25.56 13.50 8.91
C GLY A 498 26.65 12.54 8.45
N THR A 499 26.36 11.26 8.63
CA THR A 499 27.23 10.15 8.20
C THR A 499 26.41 9.04 7.58
N TRP A 500 27.07 8.21 6.77
CA TRP A 500 26.44 7.01 6.21
C TRP A 500 27.35 5.80 6.38
N ALA A 501 26.74 4.62 6.46
CA ALA A 501 27.48 3.36 6.57
C ALA A 501 26.67 2.21 5.98
N VAL A 502 27.35 1.30 5.28
CA VAL A 502 26.77 0.04 4.78
C VAL A 502 27.20 -1.13 5.64
N THR A 503 26.35 -2.15 5.71
CA THR A 503 26.72 -3.45 6.28
C THR A 503 27.36 -4.28 5.18
N ALA A 504 28.61 -4.70 5.36
CA ALA A 504 29.36 -5.43 4.35
C ALA A 504 28.63 -6.70 3.88
N GLY A 505 28.66 -6.94 2.56
CA GLY A 505 28.02 -8.10 1.93
C GLY A 505 26.49 -8.06 1.85
N THR A 506 25.87 -6.94 2.21
CA THR A 506 24.43 -6.76 2.19
C THR A 506 24.06 -5.44 1.52
N SER A 507 22.77 -5.24 1.23
CA SER A 507 22.23 -3.95 0.79
C SER A 507 21.79 -3.04 1.95
N TYR A 508 22.01 -3.46 3.20
CA TYR A 508 21.66 -2.63 4.35
C TYR A 508 22.59 -1.42 4.46
N MET A 509 21.95 -0.29 4.61
CA MET A 509 22.61 1.00 4.80
C MET A 509 21.95 1.79 5.92
N ASN A 510 22.75 2.53 6.67
CA ASN A 510 22.27 3.49 7.67
C ASN A 510 22.75 4.88 7.29
N MET A 511 21.86 5.87 7.44
CA MET A 511 22.21 7.29 7.44
C MET A 511 21.93 7.86 8.83
N VAL A 512 22.88 8.60 9.38
CA VAL A 512 22.69 9.36 10.62
C VAL A 512 22.69 10.84 10.25
N ILE A 513 21.53 11.50 10.34
CA ILE A 513 21.32 12.88 9.92
C ILE A 513 20.78 13.68 11.10
N GLY A 514 21.45 14.76 11.49
CA GLY A 514 21.05 15.54 12.64
C GLY A 514 20.98 14.74 13.95
N GLY A 515 21.77 13.68 14.07
CA GLY A 515 21.74 12.76 15.22
C GLY A 515 20.67 11.69 15.18
N VAL A 516 19.83 11.64 14.14
CA VAL A 516 18.79 10.62 13.93
C VAL A 516 19.29 9.55 12.99
N ALA A 517 19.18 8.29 13.40
CA ALA A 517 19.58 7.13 12.59
C ALA A 517 18.39 6.62 11.75
N TYR A 518 18.55 6.66 10.44
CA TYR A 518 17.65 6.06 9.47
C TYR A 518 18.24 4.74 8.99
N ARG A 519 17.60 3.63 9.33
CA ARG A 519 18.03 2.27 9.01
C ARG A 519 17.28 1.76 7.82
N GLY A 520 17.99 1.39 6.77
CA GLY A 520 17.32 1.08 5.52
C GLY A 520 18.13 0.22 4.57
N VAL A 521 17.78 0.36 3.31
CA VAL A 521 18.36 -0.38 2.20
C VAL A 521 18.79 0.57 1.07
N MET A 522 19.84 0.16 0.36
CA MET A 522 20.32 0.82 -0.84
C MET A 522 20.14 -0.12 -2.02
N VAL A 523 19.41 0.34 -3.03
CA VAL A 523 19.10 -0.42 -4.24
C VAL A 523 19.25 0.42 -5.49
N GLU A 524 19.32 -0.21 -6.65
CA GLU A 524 19.22 0.47 -7.94
C GLU A 524 17.73 0.56 -8.33
N GLN A 525 17.30 1.72 -8.79
CA GLN A 525 15.97 1.94 -9.34
C GLN A 525 16.05 2.76 -10.62
N THR A 526 14.96 2.80 -11.37
CA THR A 526 14.86 3.56 -12.61
C THR A 526 14.06 4.84 -12.41
N LEU A 527 14.58 5.97 -12.88
CA LEU A 527 13.84 7.22 -12.97
C LEU A 527 12.89 7.19 -14.17
N GLU A 528 11.59 7.14 -13.92
CA GLU A 528 10.58 7.13 -15.00
C GLU A 528 10.74 8.31 -15.96
N SER A 529 11.10 9.48 -15.43
CA SER A 529 11.20 10.71 -16.21
C SER A 529 12.29 10.68 -17.31
N THR A 530 13.35 9.95 -17.07
CA THR A 530 14.54 9.93 -17.93
C THR A 530 14.90 8.52 -18.43
N ASP A 531 14.20 7.49 -17.91
CA ASP A 531 14.53 6.09 -18.15
C ASP A 531 15.99 5.74 -17.82
N THR A 532 16.50 6.36 -16.77
CA THR A 532 17.88 6.17 -16.31
C THR A 532 17.92 5.48 -14.97
N LYS A 533 18.86 4.57 -14.82
CA LYS A 533 19.12 3.92 -13.53
C LYS A 533 19.77 4.90 -12.56
N THR A 534 19.34 4.83 -11.33
CA THR A 534 19.92 5.58 -10.22
C THR A 534 20.05 4.73 -8.97
N ILE A 535 20.94 5.13 -8.08
CA ILE A 535 21.07 4.55 -6.75
C ILE A 535 20.06 5.22 -5.84
N ALA A 536 19.26 4.42 -5.15
CA ALA A 536 18.20 4.89 -4.29
C ALA A 536 18.32 4.28 -2.88
N PHE A 537 18.02 5.09 -1.87
CA PHE A 537 17.98 4.71 -0.47
C PHE A 537 16.59 4.93 0.10
N THR A 538 16.12 3.97 0.88
CA THR A 538 14.95 4.10 1.73
C THR A 538 15.29 3.63 3.13
N GLY A 539 14.93 4.40 4.16
CA GLY A 539 15.27 4.08 5.53
C GLY A 539 14.28 4.63 6.54
N LEU A 540 14.19 3.95 7.67
CA LEU A 540 13.25 4.23 8.75
C LEU A 540 13.99 4.70 10.00
N ALA A 541 13.56 5.83 10.58
CA ALA A 541 13.94 6.26 11.90
C ALA A 541 12.93 5.74 12.95
N TYR A 542 13.45 5.17 14.02
CA TYR A 542 12.65 4.81 15.18
C TYR A 542 12.61 5.98 16.16
N LYS A 543 11.60 5.99 17.03
CA LYS A 543 11.44 7.00 18.06
C LYS A 543 12.54 6.92 19.13
N ALA A 544 13.76 7.26 18.77
CA ALA A 544 14.77 7.62 19.72
C ALA A 544 14.85 9.15 19.72
N ASN A 545 14.71 9.80 20.84
CA ASN A 545 14.79 11.26 20.98
C ASN A 545 13.62 12.06 20.36
N GLY A 546 12.39 11.53 20.41
CA GLY A 546 11.20 12.26 19.95
C GLY A 546 10.93 12.18 18.46
N THR A 547 11.71 11.42 17.70
CA THR A 547 11.44 11.11 16.29
C THR A 547 10.47 9.95 16.23
N ASP A 548 9.33 10.15 15.63
CA ASP A 548 8.32 9.13 15.41
C ASP A 548 8.75 8.27 14.19
N GLY A 549 8.29 7.02 14.08
CA GLY A 549 8.64 6.10 12.98
C GLY A 549 8.40 6.71 11.60
N VAL A 550 9.44 7.30 11.01
CA VAL A 550 9.38 8.12 9.79
C VAL A 550 10.35 7.60 8.78
N THR A 551 9.89 7.45 7.55
CA THR A 551 10.74 7.06 6.42
C THR A 551 11.45 8.27 5.81
N VAL A 552 12.66 8.05 5.35
CA VAL A 552 13.43 8.96 4.49
C VAL A 552 13.73 8.26 3.17
N TRP A 553 13.61 9.01 2.07
CA TRP A 553 14.02 8.58 0.75
C TRP A 553 15.20 9.41 0.25
N ALA A 554 16.09 8.79 -0.52
CA ALA A 554 17.13 9.50 -1.25
C ALA A 554 17.39 8.84 -2.60
N TYR A 555 17.84 9.62 -3.58
CA TYR A 555 18.37 9.08 -4.83
C TYR A 555 19.53 9.92 -5.33
N GLN A 556 20.47 9.25 -6.01
CA GLN A 556 21.66 9.88 -6.57
C GLN A 556 21.29 10.65 -7.85
N THR A 557 21.60 11.93 -7.86
CA THR A 557 21.43 12.78 -9.05
C THR A 557 22.70 12.87 -9.88
N GLU A 558 23.85 12.75 -9.21
CA GLU A 558 25.15 12.78 -9.84
C GLU A 558 26.14 11.90 -9.06
N ALA A 559 26.75 10.94 -9.73
CA ALA A 559 27.80 10.13 -9.12
C ALA A 559 29.06 10.96 -8.89
N ALA A 560 29.71 10.79 -7.73
CA ALA A 560 31.02 11.37 -7.54
C ALA A 560 31.97 10.80 -8.58
N ASN A 561 32.76 11.66 -9.18
CA ASN A 561 33.85 11.21 -10.05
C ASN A 561 34.99 10.67 -9.18
N PRO A 562 35.11 9.35 -8.94
CA PRO A 562 36.05 8.79 -7.99
C PRO A 562 37.50 8.96 -8.44
N SER A 563 37.73 9.24 -9.71
CA SER A 563 39.07 9.39 -10.30
C SER A 563 39.56 10.84 -10.35
N GLY A 564 38.72 11.82 -9.99
CA GLY A 564 39.00 13.24 -10.26
C GLY A 564 39.26 13.52 -11.74
N ILE A 565 38.76 12.66 -12.64
CA ILE A 565 38.93 12.79 -14.09
C ILE A 565 37.67 13.52 -14.63
N ASN A 566 37.85 14.74 -15.08
CA ASN A 566 36.81 15.42 -15.86
C ASN A 566 36.85 14.89 -17.29
N ILE A 567 35.68 14.41 -17.76
CA ILE A 567 35.52 14.06 -19.18
C ILE A 567 35.18 15.34 -19.91
N ILE A 568 36.05 15.76 -20.83
CA ILE A 568 35.75 16.85 -21.77
C ILE A 568 35.53 16.26 -23.17
N SER A 569 34.45 16.69 -23.82
CA SER A 569 34.28 16.39 -25.23
C SER A 569 35.32 17.19 -26.07
N ALA A 570 35.60 16.72 -27.27
CA ALA A 570 36.58 17.37 -28.14
C ALA A 570 36.25 18.84 -28.50
N ASP A 571 35.01 19.26 -28.22
CA ASP A 571 34.50 20.60 -28.48
C ASP A 571 34.57 21.57 -27.29
N ASP A 572 34.97 21.08 -26.09
CA ASP A 572 35.05 21.90 -24.87
C ASP A 572 36.43 22.62 -24.80
N HIS A 573 36.51 23.77 -25.37
CA HIS A 573 37.69 24.65 -25.30
C HIS A 573 37.75 25.41 -23.96
N THR A 574 38.05 24.71 -22.87
CA THR A 574 38.35 25.41 -21.61
C THR A 574 39.76 25.95 -21.63
N SER A 575 39.89 27.25 -21.36
CA SER A 575 41.20 27.93 -21.28
C SER A 575 42.06 27.40 -20.13
N GLY A 576 43.02 26.60 -20.42
CA GLY A 576 44.03 26.09 -19.42
C GLY A 576 45.14 25.27 -20.09
N VAL A 577 46.30 25.29 -19.49
CA VAL A 577 47.46 24.51 -20.01
C VAL A 577 47.23 23.03 -19.73
N ILE A 578 47.30 22.21 -20.77
CA ILE A 578 47.13 20.75 -20.70
C ILE A 578 48.49 20.07 -20.71
N TYR A 579 48.64 19.05 -19.87
CA TYR A 579 49.83 18.21 -19.80
C TYR A 579 49.49 16.73 -20.06
N ASP A 580 50.38 16.00 -20.71
CA ASP A 580 50.29 14.55 -20.78
C ASP A 580 50.69 13.90 -19.42
N LEU A 581 50.54 12.61 -19.29
CA LEU A 581 50.90 11.88 -18.06
C LEU A 581 52.40 11.88 -17.77
N HIS A 582 53.22 12.31 -18.71
CA HIS A 582 54.70 12.47 -18.56
C HIS A 582 55.06 13.92 -18.21
N GLY A 583 54.08 14.80 -17.93
CA GLY A 583 54.28 16.19 -17.57
C GLY A 583 54.63 17.10 -18.75
N ARG A 584 54.53 16.65 -19.99
CA ARG A 584 54.81 17.48 -21.17
C ARG A 584 53.57 18.32 -21.53
N ARG A 585 53.77 19.58 -21.76
CA ARG A 585 52.72 20.49 -22.19
C ARG A 585 52.19 20.08 -23.57
N VAL A 586 50.86 20.01 -23.69
CA VAL A 586 50.13 19.68 -24.92
C VAL A 586 49.21 20.84 -25.25
N ASN A 587 49.38 21.45 -26.41
CA ASN A 587 48.51 22.59 -26.78
C ASN A 587 47.09 22.15 -27.11
N THR A 588 46.96 20.99 -27.72
CA THR A 588 45.65 20.36 -28.01
C THR A 588 45.85 18.85 -27.96
N PRO A 589 45.10 18.09 -27.20
CA PRO A 589 45.17 16.64 -27.19
C PRO A 589 44.87 16.05 -28.56
N GLN A 590 45.83 15.42 -29.18
CA GLN A 590 45.71 14.80 -30.52
C GLN A 590 45.31 13.32 -30.45
N ARG A 591 45.30 12.74 -29.27
CA ARG A 591 44.99 11.31 -29.06
C ARG A 591 44.06 11.17 -27.90
N LYS A 592 43.15 10.17 -28.00
CA LYS A 592 42.35 9.75 -26.89
C LYS A 592 43.25 9.29 -25.73
N GLY A 593 42.94 9.75 -24.54
CA GLY A 593 43.77 9.42 -23.37
C GLY A 593 43.53 10.33 -22.18
N ILE A 594 44.29 10.08 -21.10
CA ILE A 594 44.26 10.87 -19.87
C ILE A 594 45.30 11.99 -19.97
N TYR A 595 44.87 13.20 -19.65
CA TYR A 595 45.72 14.40 -19.58
C TYR A 595 45.50 15.10 -18.24
N ILE A 596 46.32 16.10 -17.93
CA ILE A 596 46.20 16.94 -16.74
C ILE A 596 45.93 18.37 -17.18
N GLN A 597 44.86 18.98 -16.72
CA GLN A 597 44.53 20.38 -16.93
C GLN A 597 44.14 21.05 -15.62
N ASN A 598 44.79 22.17 -15.31
CA ASN A 598 44.56 22.89 -14.05
C ASN A 598 44.71 21.99 -12.79
N GLY A 599 45.65 21.05 -12.80
CA GLY A 599 45.88 20.12 -11.71
C GLY A 599 44.89 18.96 -11.62
N LYS A 600 43.90 18.85 -12.52
CA LYS A 600 42.91 17.78 -12.57
C LYS A 600 43.17 16.84 -13.74
N LYS A 601 42.89 15.56 -13.55
CA LYS A 601 42.90 14.58 -14.64
C LYS A 601 41.68 14.78 -15.55
N ILE A 602 41.91 14.80 -16.85
CA ILE A 602 40.87 14.90 -17.89
C ILE A 602 41.00 13.71 -18.84
N LEU A 603 39.90 13.18 -19.33
CA LEU A 603 39.86 12.11 -20.32
C LEU A 603 39.38 12.70 -21.66
N VAL A 604 40.22 12.59 -22.67
CA VAL A 604 39.87 12.94 -24.06
C VAL A 604 39.44 11.65 -24.76
N ARG A 605 38.22 11.62 -25.26
CA ARG A 605 37.60 10.49 -25.96
C ARG A 605 37.71 10.59 -27.46
#